data_25c2057fcfab4e670a3d8e4d2a0c3566
#
_entry.id   25c2057fcfab4e670a3d8e4d2a0c3566
#
_cell.length_a   1.000
_cell.length_b   1.000
_cell.length_c   1.000
_cell.angle_alpha   90.00
_cell.angle_beta   90.00
_cell.angle_gamma   90.00
#
_symmetry.space_group_name_H-M   'P 1'
#
loop_
_entity.id
_entity.type
_entity.pdbx_description
1 polymer ?
#
loop_
_entity_poly.entity_id
_entity_poly.type
_entity_poly.pdbx_seq_one_letter_code
_entity_poly.pdbx_strand_id
1 'polypeptide(L)'
;MATTLNVVAPKGGSKGSVELPAAIFDQQTNVPLIHQVVTAQLAAARQGTHKTKGRGEVSGSGRKPFKQKGTGRSRQGSVRAPEHRGGGMVHSLEPRDYSQRTPKKMIAAALLGVLSDRARGERLHVVESFGLDDAPSTKTAIELLDAVATSKNVLVVLERNDEVSFKSVRNLKHVHVLFADQLNAYDAVVSDDIVFTKAAFDAFVAAKSGAVSTGSTTEKEAGE
;
A
#
# COMPACT_ATOMS: atom_id res chain seq x y z
N MET A 1 -15.41 -2.65 -22.92
CA MET A 1 -14.70 -2.40 -24.21
C MET A 1 -13.34 -3.07 -24.11
N ALA A 2 -12.92 -3.85 -25.11
CA ALA A 2 -11.55 -4.35 -25.15
C ALA A 2 -10.64 -3.15 -25.45
N THR A 3 -10.00 -2.62 -24.42
CA THR A 3 -9.07 -1.51 -24.58
C THR A 3 -7.71 -2.10 -24.88
N THR A 4 -7.14 -1.76 -26.01
CA THR A 4 -5.77 -2.10 -26.36
C THR A 4 -4.85 -0.95 -26.01
N LEU A 5 -3.72 -1.23 -25.37
CA LEU A 5 -2.65 -0.26 -25.12
C LEU A 5 -1.47 -0.52 -26.06
N ASN A 6 -0.91 0.57 -26.57
CA ASN A 6 0.32 0.49 -27.35
C ASN A 6 1.51 0.25 -26.41
N VAL A 7 2.35 -0.69 -26.76
CA VAL A 7 3.62 -0.95 -26.07
C VAL A 7 4.65 0.03 -26.60
N VAL A 8 5.21 0.84 -25.73
CA VAL A 8 6.25 1.81 -26.09
C VAL A 8 7.61 1.14 -26.09
N ALA A 9 8.37 1.33 -27.16
CA ALA A 9 9.74 0.84 -27.27
C ALA A 9 10.73 1.74 -26.51
N PRO A 10 11.89 1.25 -26.05
CA PRO A 10 12.87 2.01 -25.28
C PRO A 10 13.40 3.28 -25.94
N LYS A 11 13.39 3.34 -27.26
CA LYS A 11 13.87 4.49 -28.06
C LYS A 11 12.74 5.37 -28.59
N GLY A 12 11.52 5.21 -28.06
CA GLY A 12 10.32 5.82 -28.60
C GLY A 12 9.75 5.05 -29.79
N GLY A 13 8.46 5.19 -30.02
CA GLY A 13 7.73 4.44 -31.05
C GLY A 13 6.93 3.26 -30.45
N SER A 14 5.95 2.77 -31.22
CA SER A 14 5.10 1.64 -30.82
C SER A 14 5.70 0.33 -31.32
N LYS A 15 5.81 -0.67 -30.45
CA LYS A 15 6.31 -2.02 -30.77
C LYS A 15 5.22 -3.08 -30.55
N GLY A 16 4.01 -2.78 -30.92
CA GLY A 16 2.88 -3.68 -30.77
C GLY A 16 1.83 -3.16 -29.80
N SER A 17 0.80 -3.94 -29.57
CA SER A 17 -0.29 -3.63 -28.65
C SER A 17 -0.51 -4.79 -27.68
N VAL A 18 -0.98 -4.47 -26.49
CA VAL A 18 -1.39 -5.44 -25.47
C VAL A 18 -2.87 -5.21 -25.19
N GLU A 19 -3.63 -6.31 -25.13
CA GLU A 19 -5.04 -6.26 -24.75
C GLU A 19 -5.16 -6.16 -23.23
N LEU A 20 -6.06 -5.26 -22.78
CA LEU A 20 -6.44 -5.16 -21.38
C LEU A 20 -7.62 -6.11 -21.10
N PRO A 21 -7.45 -7.18 -20.31
CA PRO A 21 -8.57 -8.05 -19.95
C PRO A 21 -9.64 -7.26 -19.19
N ALA A 22 -10.88 -7.25 -19.72
CA ALA A 22 -11.99 -6.51 -19.12
C ALA A 22 -12.28 -6.95 -17.66
N ALA A 23 -12.05 -8.22 -17.34
CA ALA A 23 -12.19 -8.74 -15.99
C ALA A 23 -11.25 -8.06 -14.96
N ILE A 24 -10.16 -7.43 -15.42
CA ILE A 24 -9.16 -6.78 -14.56
C ILE A 24 -9.23 -5.25 -14.71
N PHE A 25 -9.38 -4.73 -15.94
CA PHE A 25 -9.24 -3.31 -16.24
C PHE A 25 -10.55 -2.60 -16.62
N ASP A 26 -11.69 -3.30 -16.56
CA ASP A 26 -13.01 -2.68 -16.80
C ASP A 26 -13.98 -2.93 -15.63
N GLN A 27 -13.45 -2.89 -14.40
CA GLN A 27 -14.25 -2.99 -13.19
C GLN A 27 -14.84 -1.62 -12.81
N GLN A 28 -16.04 -1.66 -12.22
CA GLN A 28 -16.67 -0.43 -11.70
C GLN A 28 -15.85 0.11 -10.52
N THR A 29 -15.50 1.38 -10.58
CA THR A 29 -14.75 2.07 -9.51
C THR A 29 -15.67 2.33 -8.32
N ASN A 30 -15.39 1.69 -7.18
CA ASN A 30 -16.11 1.89 -5.92
C ASN A 30 -15.25 2.72 -4.95
N VAL A 31 -15.47 4.04 -4.94
CA VAL A 31 -14.70 4.99 -4.12
C VAL A 31 -14.78 4.68 -2.62
N PRO A 32 -15.94 4.39 -1.99
CA PRO A 32 -16.02 3.99 -0.60
C PRO A 32 -15.18 2.75 -0.25
N LEU A 33 -15.15 1.76 -1.13
CA LEU A 33 -14.35 0.55 -0.97
C LEU A 33 -12.84 0.87 -1.01
N ILE A 34 -12.42 1.66 -1.98
CA ILE A 34 -11.03 2.11 -2.12
C ILE A 34 -10.61 2.88 -0.86
N HIS A 35 -11.43 3.82 -0.41
CA HIS A 35 -11.17 4.59 0.81
C HIS A 35 -10.98 3.69 2.04
N GLN A 36 -11.85 2.71 2.24
CA GLN A 36 -11.76 1.77 3.36
C GLN A 36 -10.45 0.95 3.32
N VAL A 37 -10.08 0.44 2.14
CA VAL A 37 -8.86 -0.37 1.96
C VAL A 37 -7.62 0.49 2.18
N VAL A 38 -7.57 1.69 1.61
CA VAL A 38 -6.44 2.63 1.77
C VAL A 38 -6.30 3.05 3.23
N THR A 39 -7.40 3.36 3.92
CA THR A 39 -7.38 3.71 5.34
C THR A 39 -6.84 2.56 6.19
N ALA A 40 -7.25 1.32 5.92
CA ALA A 40 -6.75 0.13 6.60
C ALA A 40 -5.26 -0.08 6.36
N GLN A 41 -4.79 0.13 5.13
CA GLN A 41 -3.37 0.02 4.76
C GLN A 41 -2.50 1.06 5.47
N LEU A 42 -2.93 2.32 5.50
CA LEU A 42 -2.25 3.41 6.21
C LEU A 42 -2.27 3.20 7.74
N ALA A 43 -3.37 2.69 8.28
CA ALA A 43 -3.47 2.38 9.69
C ALA A 43 -2.49 1.25 10.09
N ALA A 44 -2.35 0.21 9.27
CA ALA A 44 -1.41 -0.89 9.50
C ALA A 44 0.06 -0.45 9.48
N ALA A 45 0.41 0.63 8.77
CA ALA A 45 1.75 1.18 8.74
C ALA A 45 2.15 1.91 10.04
N ARG A 46 1.19 2.21 10.92
CA ARG A 46 1.48 2.88 12.21
C ARG A 46 2.11 1.90 13.18
N GLN A 47 3.28 2.22 13.69
CA GLN A 47 4.02 1.37 14.63
C GLN A 47 3.36 1.24 16.01
N GLY A 48 2.61 2.25 16.47
CA GLY A 48 1.91 2.23 17.75
C GLY A 48 2.79 2.12 18.99
N THR A 49 4.04 2.59 18.93
CA THR A 49 5.07 2.44 19.96
C THR A 49 4.96 3.43 21.14
N HIS A 50 3.87 4.19 21.20
CA HIS A 50 3.64 5.14 22.30
C HIS A 50 3.39 4.39 23.62
N LYS A 51 4.03 4.86 24.69
CA LYS A 51 3.83 4.34 26.04
C LYS A 51 4.00 5.46 27.07
N THR A 52 3.16 5.44 28.12
CA THR A 52 3.34 6.24 29.31
C THR A 52 3.27 5.34 30.54
N LYS A 53 4.00 5.70 31.61
CA LYS A 53 4.05 4.88 32.82
C LYS A 53 2.78 5.04 33.65
N GLY A 54 2.07 3.96 33.86
CA GLY A 54 1.00 3.85 34.83
C GLY A 54 1.52 3.82 36.27
N ARG A 55 0.64 3.95 37.25
CA ARG A 55 1.02 3.95 38.68
C ARG A 55 1.77 2.70 39.15
N GLY A 56 1.64 1.58 38.45
CA GLY A 56 2.36 0.36 38.76
C GLY A 56 3.82 0.37 38.27
N GLU A 57 4.10 1.16 37.22
CA GLU A 57 5.39 1.19 36.51
C GLU A 57 6.29 2.34 36.98
N VAL A 58 5.72 3.38 37.60
CA VAL A 58 6.49 4.49 38.15
C VAL A 58 7.31 4.02 39.36
N SER A 59 8.58 4.46 39.45
CA SER A 59 9.43 4.19 40.61
C SER A 59 8.87 4.83 41.89
N GLY A 60 8.91 4.11 42.98
CA GLY A 60 8.44 4.59 44.27
C GLY A 60 7.92 3.47 45.17
N SER A 61 7.65 3.78 46.44
CA SER A 61 7.11 2.82 47.36
C SER A 61 5.68 2.39 47.02
N GLY A 62 5.40 1.09 47.06
CA GLY A 62 4.04 0.54 46.99
C GLY A 62 3.28 0.59 48.33
N ARG A 63 3.97 1.01 49.44
CA ARG A 63 3.41 1.04 50.78
C ARG A 63 2.39 2.19 50.91
N LYS A 64 1.29 1.92 51.64
CA LYS A 64 0.32 2.95 52.03
C LYS A 64 1.00 4.00 52.90
N PRO A 65 0.88 5.33 52.59
CA PRO A 65 1.62 6.39 53.28
C PRO A 65 1.27 6.52 54.77
N PHE A 66 0.02 6.31 55.13
CA PHE A 66 -0.48 6.42 56.50
C PHE A 66 -1.78 5.62 56.69
N LYS A 67 -2.25 5.49 57.93
CA LYS A 67 -3.45 4.74 58.32
C LYS A 67 -4.71 5.33 57.63
N GLN A 68 -5.70 4.48 57.36
CA GLN A 68 -6.94 4.82 56.67
C GLN A 68 -7.79 5.90 57.39
N LYS A 69 -7.74 5.91 58.74
CA LYS A 69 -8.48 6.84 59.62
C LYS A 69 -7.57 7.31 60.76
N GLY A 70 -7.96 8.40 61.48
CA GLY A 70 -7.27 8.89 62.66
C GLY A 70 -6.06 9.80 62.39
N THR A 71 -5.86 10.31 61.16
CA THR A 71 -4.73 11.19 60.79
C THR A 71 -5.15 12.61 60.48
N GLY A 72 -6.46 12.92 60.39
CA GLY A 72 -6.97 14.21 59.93
C GLY A 72 -6.67 14.56 58.45
N ARG A 73 -5.97 13.70 57.73
CA ARG A 73 -5.57 13.88 56.32
C ARG A 73 -6.53 13.17 55.38
N SER A 74 -6.55 13.62 54.10
CA SER A 74 -7.27 12.93 53.06
C SER A 74 -6.72 11.50 52.86
N ARG A 75 -7.59 10.55 52.53
CA ARG A 75 -7.21 9.15 52.37
C ARG A 75 -6.33 8.96 51.16
N GLN A 76 -5.17 8.32 51.33
CA GLN A 76 -4.20 8.01 50.27
C GLN A 76 -3.88 6.53 50.23
N GLY A 77 -3.89 5.97 49.03
CA GLY A 77 -3.56 4.56 48.80
C GLY A 77 -2.10 4.30 48.46
N SER A 78 -1.48 5.21 47.72
CA SER A 78 -0.08 5.10 47.25
C SER A 78 0.48 6.47 46.96
N VAL A 79 1.78 6.65 47.15
CA VAL A 79 2.52 7.85 46.75
C VAL A 79 2.74 7.94 45.24
N ARG A 80 2.47 6.83 44.49
CA ARG A 80 2.54 6.78 43.03
C ARG A 80 1.21 7.07 42.34
N ALA A 81 0.19 7.44 43.12
CA ALA A 81 -1.11 7.79 42.56
C ALA A 81 -1.02 9.05 41.67
N PRO A 82 -1.90 9.20 40.67
CA PRO A 82 -1.80 10.29 39.69
C PRO A 82 -1.87 11.69 40.25
N GLU A 83 -2.53 11.86 41.41
CA GLU A 83 -2.63 13.13 42.14
C GLU A 83 -1.30 13.58 42.77
N HIS A 84 -0.35 12.71 42.92
CA HIS A 84 0.97 13.02 43.47
C HIS A 84 1.96 13.47 42.41
N ARG A 85 2.83 14.40 42.77
CA ARG A 85 3.94 14.81 41.90
C ARG A 85 4.84 13.61 41.65
N GLY A 86 5.08 13.32 40.34
CA GLY A 86 5.83 12.14 39.94
C GLY A 86 5.02 10.83 39.99
N GLY A 87 3.71 10.89 40.21
CA GLY A 87 2.80 9.75 40.14
C GLY A 87 2.59 9.28 38.69
N GLY A 88 1.94 8.12 38.53
CA GLY A 88 1.64 7.53 37.23
C GLY A 88 0.52 8.25 36.49
N MET A 89 0.47 8.10 35.19
CA MET A 89 -0.61 8.62 34.36
C MET A 89 -1.91 7.84 34.58
N VAL A 90 -3.04 8.56 34.63
CA VAL A 90 -4.38 7.96 34.50
C VAL A 90 -4.64 7.69 33.02
N HIS A 91 -5.22 6.53 32.67
CA HIS A 91 -5.44 6.15 31.27
C HIS A 91 -4.16 6.25 30.44
N SER A 92 -3.06 5.69 30.96
CA SER A 92 -1.77 5.65 30.29
C SER A 92 -1.89 5.08 28.88
N LEU A 93 -1.14 5.69 27.94
CA LEU A 93 -1.01 5.15 26.61
C LEU A 93 -0.22 3.84 26.69
N GLU A 94 -0.72 2.81 26.02
CA GLU A 94 -0.06 1.52 25.86
C GLU A 94 0.21 1.24 24.38
N PRO A 95 1.31 0.53 24.06
CA PRO A 95 1.56 0.10 22.69
C PRO A 95 0.38 -0.73 22.19
N ARG A 96 -0.11 -0.39 20.98
CA ARG A 96 -1.22 -1.12 20.37
C ARG A 96 -1.03 -1.30 18.88
N ASP A 97 -1.63 -2.34 18.34
CA ASP A 97 -1.77 -2.54 16.91
C ASP A 97 -2.92 -1.66 16.36
N TYR A 98 -2.67 -1.04 15.22
CA TYR A 98 -3.64 -0.23 14.47
C TYR A 98 -4.15 -0.95 13.22
N SER A 99 -3.75 -2.18 12.98
CA SER A 99 -4.20 -2.94 11.83
C SER A 99 -5.73 -3.11 11.83
N GLN A 100 -6.31 -2.98 10.63
CA GLN A 100 -7.74 -3.17 10.40
C GLN A 100 -7.92 -4.38 9.49
N ARG A 101 -8.56 -5.42 10.00
CA ARG A 101 -8.82 -6.63 9.22
C ARG A 101 -9.74 -6.31 8.04
N THR A 102 -9.22 -6.47 6.82
CA THR A 102 -9.96 -6.26 5.59
C THR A 102 -10.02 -7.59 4.81
N PRO A 103 -11.19 -8.04 4.34
CA PRO A 103 -11.32 -9.25 3.54
C PRO A 103 -10.48 -9.19 2.25
N LYS A 104 -9.84 -10.29 1.87
CA LYS A 104 -8.99 -10.36 0.67
C LYS A 104 -9.73 -9.96 -0.61
N LYS A 105 -11.02 -10.32 -0.75
CA LYS A 105 -11.86 -9.94 -1.91
C LYS A 105 -12.03 -8.41 -2.00
N MET A 106 -12.17 -7.71 -0.87
CA MET A 106 -12.27 -6.24 -0.85
C MET A 106 -10.97 -5.58 -1.30
N ILE A 107 -9.82 -6.08 -0.82
CA ILE A 107 -8.50 -5.58 -1.22
C ILE A 107 -8.28 -5.76 -2.73
N ALA A 108 -8.61 -6.95 -3.26
CA ALA A 108 -8.49 -7.22 -4.69
C ALA A 108 -9.43 -6.31 -5.51
N ALA A 109 -10.70 -6.18 -5.14
CA ALA A 109 -11.67 -5.35 -5.83
C ALA A 109 -11.28 -3.86 -5.80
N ALA A 110 -10.72 -3.36 -4.71
CA ALA A 110 -10.21 -1.99 -4.61
C ALA A 110 -9.06 -1.76 -5.60
N LEU A 111 -8.09 -2.66 -5.65
CA LEU A 111 -6.96 -2.55 -6.59
C LEU A 111 -7.43 -2.58 -8.04
N LEU A 112 -8.30 -3.54 -8.41
CA LEU A 112 -8.82 -3.64 -9.77
C LEU A 112 -9.65 -2.41 -10.17
N GLY A 113 -10.44 -1.86 -9.22
CA GLY A 113 -11.19 -0.63 -9.43
C GLY A 113 -10.30 0.59 -9.71
N VAL A 114 -9.18 0.72 -8.98
CA VAL A 114 -8.21 1.80 -9.22
C VAL A 114 -7.51 1.64 -10.56
N LEU A 115 -7.05 0.43 -10.90
CA LEU A 115 -6.40 0.18 -12.20
C LEU A 115 -7.35 0.42 -13.38
N SER A 116 -8.64 0.07 -13.22
CA SER A 116 -9.66 0.34 -14.22
C SER A 116 -9.90 1.84 -14.40
N ASP A 117 -9.87 2.61 -13.32
CA ASP A 117 -9.98 4.07 -13.37
C ASP A 117 -8.78 4.69 -14.10
N ARG A 118 -7.56 4.25 -13.79
CA ARG A 118 -6.34 4.68 -14.48
C ARG A 118 -6.35 4.30 -15.96
N ALA A 119 -6.83 3.12 -16.30
CA ALA A 119 -6.96 2.70 -17.71
C ALA A 119 -7.98 3.56 -18.48
N ARG A 120 -9.13 3.88 -17.88
CA ARG A 120 -10.14 4.78 -18.48
C ARG A 120 -9.63 6.21 -18.65
N GLY A 121 -8.78 6.67 -17.73
CA GLY A 121 -8.16 7.99 -17.76
C GLY A 121 -6.91 8.08 -18.65
N GLU A 122 -6.59 7.02 -19.43
CA GLU A 122 -5.40 6.96 -20.29
C GLU A 122 -4.07 7.16 -19.52
N ARG A 123 -4.05 6.80 -18.23
CA ARG A 123 -2.92 6.94 -17.31
C ARG A 123 -2.22 5.60 -17.02
N LEU A 124 -2.49 4.60 -17.82
CA LEU A 124 -1.85 3.30 -17.77
C LEU A 124 -0.99 3.12 -19.01
N HIS A 125 0.29 2.89 -18.81
CA HIS A 125 1.25 2.76 -19.89
C HIS A 125 1.97 1.42 -19.81
N VAL A 126 2.32 0.84 -20.95
CA VAL A 126 3.11 -0.38 -21.04
C VAL A 126 4.35 -0.10 -21.86
N VAL A 127 5.52 -0.34 -21.30
CA VAL A 127 6.80 -0.26 -22.00
C VAL A 127 7.35 -1.67 -22.21
N GLU A 128 8.04 -1.88 -23.30
CA GLU A 128 8.65 -3.20 -23.57
C GLU A 128 9.71 -3.53 -22.50
N SER A 129 10.67 -2.62 -22.35
CA SER A 129 11.74 -2.64 -21.37
C SER A 129 12.30 -1.22 -21.24
N PHE A 130 13.18 -0.97 -20.28
CA PHE A 130 13.88 0.32 -20.18
C PHE A 130 15.04 0.48 -21.18
N GLY A 131 15.29 -0.53 -22.04
CA GLY A 131 16.37 -0.49 -23.03
C GLY A 131 17.76 -0.39 -22.40
N LEU A 132 17.88 -0.93 -21.21
CA LEU A 132 19.12 -1.02 -20.47
C LEU A 132 19.72 -2.39 -20.77
N ASP A 133 20.88 -2.38 -21.38
CA ASP A 133 21.70 -3.57 -21.49
C ASP A 133 22.14 -3.99 -20.06
N ASP A 134 23.26 -4.62 -19.87
CA ASP A 134 23.70 -5.11 -18.55
C ASP A 134 24.08 -4.01 -17.53
N ALA A 135 24.08 -2.72 -17.90
CA ALA A 135 24.49 -1.63 -17.05
C ALA A 135 23.31 -0.69 -16.66
N PRO A 136 23.11 -0.39 -15.36
CA PRO A 136 22.10 0.57 -14.91
C PRO A 136 22.39 1.97 -15.44
N SER A 137 21.37 2.66 -15.99
CA SER A 137 21.47 4.04 -16.47
C SER A 137 20.24 4.85 -16.05
N THR A 138 20.41 5.79 -15.14
CA THR A 138 19.34 6.71 -14.72
C THR A 138 18.93 7.67 -15.82
N LYS A 139 19.88 8.09 -16.67
CA LYS A 139 19.61 9.03 -17.76
C LYS A 139 18.67 8.42 -18.80
N THR A 140 18.95 7.23 -19.25
CA THR A 140 18.09 6.50 -20.20
C THR A 140 16.69 6.25 -19.62
N ALA A 141 16.63 5.92 -18.33
CA ALA A 141 15.35 5.71 -17.64
C ALA A 141 14.52 7.00 -17.57
N ILE A 142 15.14 8.17 -17.31
CA ILE A 142 14.45 9.47 -17.31
C ILE A 142 13.92 9.78 -18.71
N GLU A 143 14.76 9.68 -19.76
CA GLU A 143 14.36 9.96 -21.13
C GLU A 143 13.14 9.12 -21.56
N LEU A 144 13.09 7.83 -21.17
CA LEU A 144 11.94 6.99 -21.44
C LEU A 144 10.70 7.39 -20.65
N LEU A 145 10.85 7.69 -19.35
CA LEU A 145 9.71 8.06 -18.51
C LEU A 145 9.11 9.39 -18.92
N ASP A 146 9.92 10.39 -19.26
CA ASP A 146 9.46 11.70 -19.72
C ASP A 146 8.73 11.60 -21.08
N ALA A 147 9.07 10.60 -21.90
CA ALA A 147 8.38 10.36 -23.17
C ALA A 147 7.03 9.64 -22.99
N VAL A 148 6.85 8.88 -21.90
CA VAL A 148 5.66 8.03 -21.67
C VAL A 148 4.69 8.66 -20.68
N ALA A 149 5.20 9.20 -19.58
CA ALA A 149 4.42 9.74 -18.48
C ALA A 149 4.69 11.24 -18.32
N THR A 150 3.65 12.06 -18.46
CA THR A 150 3.76 13.52 -18.34
C THR A 150 3.46 14.04 -16.94
N SER A 151 3.01 13.17 -16.05
CA SER A 151 2.56 13.53 -14.71
C SER A 151 3.71 13.58 -13.70
N LYS A 152 3.43 14.23 -12.56
CA LYS A 152 4.43 14.47 -11.52
C LYS A 152 4.79 13.19 -10.73
N ASN A 153 3.82 12.31 -10.47
CA ASN A 153 4.01 11.12 -9.66
C ASN A 153 3.80 9.88 -10.52
N VAL A 154 4.84 9.13 -10.75
CA VAL A 154 4.82 7.95 -11.61
C VAL A 154 5.08 6.70 -10.79
N LEU A 155 4.21 5.69 -10.95
CA LEU A 155 4.42 4.36 -10.42
C LEU A 155 5.00 3.45 -11.50
N VAL A 156 6.19 2.95 -11.28
CA VAL A 156 6.82 1.98 -12.17
C VAL A 156 6.67 0.58 -11.58
N VAL A 157 6.09 -0.32 -12.35
CA VAL A 157 5.89 -1.72 -11.96
C VAL A 157 6.82 -2.62 -12.78
N LEU A 158 7.70 -3.30 -12.07
CA LEU A 158 8.73 -4.16 -12.63
C LEU A 158 8.49 -5.63 -12.33
N GLU A 159 9.11 -6.50 -13.09
CA GLU A 159 9.28 -7.90 -12.73
C GLU A 159 10.35 -8.04 -11.63
N ARG A 160 10.20 -9.02 -10.73
CA ARG A 160 11.12 -9.21 -9.59
C ARG A 160 12.57 -9.48 -9.98
N ASN A 161 12.80 -10.04 -11.15
CA ASN A 161 14.14 -10.38 -11.66
C ASN A 161 14.84 -9.20 -12.38
N ASP A 162 14.14 -8.08 -12.60
CA ASP A 162 14.69 -6.92 -13.32
C ASP A 162 15.43 -5.96 -12.38
N GLU A 163 16.59 -6.39 -11.90
CA GLU A 163 17.44 -5.57 -11.03
C GLU A 163 18.05 -4.35 -11.73
N VAL A 164 18.31 -4.43 -13.02
CA VAL A 164 18.96 -3.36 -13.79
C VAL A 164 18.02 -2.16 -13.89
N SER A 165 16.77 -2.39 -14.31
CA SER A 165 15.75 -1.36 -14.34
C SER A 165 15.45 -0.80 -12.95
N PHE A 166 15.35 -1.66 -11.92
CA PHE A 166 15.14 -1.23 -10.54
C PHE A 166 16.24 -0.27 -10.06
N LYS A 167 17.52 -0.62 -10.27
CA LYS A 167 18.66 0.23 -9.88
C LYS A 167 18.67 1.57 -10.63
N SER A 168 18.20 1.58 -11.88
CA SER A 168 18.15 2.77 -12.74
C SER A 168 17.06 3.76 -12.34
N VAL A 169 15.91 3.27 -11.85
CA VAL A 169 14.73 4.10 -11.59
C VAL A 169 14.58 4.49 -10.12
N ARG A 170 15.05 3.68 -9.18
CA ARG A 170 14.82 3.87 -7.73
C ARG A 170 15.32 5.19 -7.14
N ASN A 171 16.30 5.85 -7.78
CA ASN A 171 16.86 7.13 -7.30
C ASN A 171 16.03 8.34 -7.71
N LEU A 172 15.02 8.18 -8.57
CA LEU A 172 14.19 9.28 -9.07
C LEU A 172 13.13 9.65 -8.03
N LYS A 173 13.14 10.91 -7.57
CA LYS A 173 12.27 11.39 -6.47
C LYS A 173 10.76 11.35 -6.80
N HIS A 174 10.42 11.48 -8.07
CA HIS A 174 9.03 11.50 -8.56
C HIS A 174 8.53 10.13 -9.00
N VAL A 175 9.39 9.13 -8.91
CA VAL A 175 9.08 7.75 -9.32
C VAL A 175 9.04 6.85 -8.10
N HIS A 176 7.93 6.15 -7.95
CA HIS A 176 7.81 5.05 -7.01
C HIS A 176 7.94 3.72 -7.75
N VAL A 177 8.74 2.80 -7.23
CA VAL A 177 8.99 1.52 -7.91
C VAL A 177 8.44 0.38 -7.07
N LEU A 178 7.63 -0.47 -7.68
CA LEU A 178 7.12 -1.69 -7.08
C LEU A 178 7.32 -2.89 -8.02
N PHE A 179 7.30 -4.07 -7.43
CA PHE A 179 7.20 -5.30 -8.21
C PHE A 179 5.73 -5.68 -8.43
N ALA A 180 5.46 -6.42 -9.51
CA ALA A 180 4.10 -6.80 -9.90
C ALA A 180 3.32 -7.55 -8.80
N ASP A 181 4.00 -8.31 -7.96
CA ASP A 181 3.43 -9.03 -6.81
C ASP A 181 3.16 -8.14 -5.59
N GLN A 182 3.80 -6.96 -5.50
CA GLN A 182 3.64 -6.00 -4.40
C GLN A 182 2.64 -4.88 -4.71
N LEU A 183 2.10 -4.83 -5.92
CA LEU A 183 1.17 -3.80 -6.34
C LEU A 183 -0.06 -3.76 -5.45
N ASN A 184 -0.36 -2.58 -4.90
CA ASN A 184 -1.44 -2.35 -3.95
C ASN A 184 -2.27 -1.11 -4.31
N ALA A 185 -3.44 -0.98 -3.68
CA ALA A 185 -4.39 0.09 -3.98
C ALA A 185 -3.86 1.48 -3.58
N TYR A 186 -3.11 1.60 -2.48
CA TYR A 186 -2.59 2.88 -2.01
C TYR A 186 -1.60 3.50 -3.00
N ASP A 187 -0.58 2.74 -3.41
CA ASP A 187 0.43 3.24 -4.34
C ASP A 187 -0.15 3.56 -5.72
N ALA A 188 -1.11 2.76 -6.18
CA ALA A 188 -1.83 3.03 -7.43
C ALA A 188 -2.72 4.29 -7.38
N VAL A 189 -3.28 4.65 -6.22
CA VAL A 189 -4.08 5.87 -6.03
C VAL A 189 -3.20 7.11 -5.91
N VAL A 190 -2.08 7.01 -5.19
CA VAL A 190 -1.16 8.15 -4.96
C VAL A 190 -0.45 8.55 -6.24
N SER A 191 -0.17 7.60 -7.11
CA SER A 191 0.51 7.85 -8.39
C SER A 191 -0.47 8.36 -9.44
N ASP A 192 -0.05 9.32 -10.23
CA ASP A 192 -0.85 9.87 -11.32
C ASP A 192 -0.84 8.93 -12.53
N ASP A 193 0.34 8.48 -12.96
CA ASP A 193 0.54 7.54 -14.04
C ASP A 193 1.13 6.22 -13.54
N ILE A 194 0.74 5.13 -14.18
CA ILE A 194 1.26 3.79 -13.89
C ILE A 194 1.95 3.23 -15.15
N VAL A 195 3.22 2.92 -15.03
CA VAL A 195 4.04 2.37 -16.11
C VAL A 195 4.42 0.93 -15.79
N PHE A 196 3.96 0.00 -16.59
CA PHE A 196 4.35 -1.41 -16.50
C PHE A 196 5.46 -1.74 -17.50
N THR A 197 6.42 -2.54 -17.11
CA THR A 197 7.19 -3.31 -18.12
C THR A 197 6.31 -4.44 -18.64
N LYS A 198 6.47 -4.83 -19.90
CA LYS A 198 5.65 -5.89 -20.51
C LYS A 198 5.69 -7.19 -19.71
N ALA A 199 6.87 -7.59 -19.25
CA ALA A 199 7.04 -8.78 -18.43
C ALA A 199 6.25 -8.68 -17.09
N ALA A 200 6.30 -7.51 -16.41
CA ALA A 200 5.54 -7.28 -15.18
C ALA A 200 4.03 -7.26 -15.44
N PHE A 201 3.59 -6.69 -16.57
CA PHE A 201 2.19 -6.68 -16.97
C PHE A 201 1.67 -8.10 -17.20
N ASP A 202 2.38 -8.91 -17.98
CA ASP A 202 2.02 -10.29 -18.28
C ASP A 202 1.97 -11.14 -16.99
N ALA A 203 2.95 -10.98 -16.10
CA ALA A 203 2.98 -11.64 -14.79
C ALA A 203 1.79 -11.24 -13.91
N PHE A 204 1.44 -9.93 -13.87
CA PHE A 204 0.31 -9.43 -13.12
C PHE A 204 -1.02 -9.98 -13.65
N VAL A 205 -1.23 -9.95 -14.97
CA VAL A 205 -2.44 -10.47 -15.61
C VAL A 205 -2.58 -11.96 -15.37
N ALA A 206 -1.50 -12.75 -15.51
CA ALA A 206 -1.51 -14.18 -15.24
C ALA A 206 -1.92 -14.49 -13.78
N ALA A 207 -1.35 -13.76 -12.81
CA ALA A 207 -1.66 -13.91 -11.40
C ALA A 207 -3.13 -13.57 -11.06
N LYS A 208 -3.70 -12.54 -11.70
CA LYS A 208 -5.09 -12.12 -11.45
C LYS A 208 -6.12 -12.94 -12.22
N SER A 209 -5.81 -13.39 -13.42
CA SER A 209 -6.69 -14.28 -14.21
C SER A 209 -6.90 -15.62 -13.50
N GLY A 210 -5.86 -16.21 -12.92
CA GLY A 210 -5.97 -17.41 -12.09
C GLY A 210 -6.86 -17.23 -10.85
N ALA A 211 -6.83 -16.05 -10.22
CA ALA A 211 -7.65 -15.74 -9.06
C ALA A 211 -9.13 -15.47 -9.42
N VAL A 212 -9.41 -14.95 -10.61
CA VAL A 212 -10.77 -14.71 -11.11
C VAL A 212 -11.46 -16.03 -11.47
N SER A 213 -10.75 -16.98 -12.07
CA SER A 213 -11.31 -18.28 -12.46
C SER A 213 -11.72 -19.14 -11.25
N THR A 214 -10.95 -19.09 -10.14
CA THR A 214 -11.29 -19.84 -8.91
C THR A 214 -12.46 -19.26 -8.14
N GLY A 215 -12.82 -17.99 -8.33
CA GLY A 215 -13.97 -17.34 -7.70
C GLY A 215 -15.33 -17.68 -8.36
N SER A 216 -15.34 -18.02 -9.65
CA SER A 216 -16.55 -18.30 -10.40
C SER A 216 -17.03 -19.77 -10.29
N THR A 217 -16.15 -20.67 -9.87
CA THR A 217 -16.48 -22.12 -9.80
C THR A 217 -17.23 -22.47 -8.51
N THR A 218 -17.12 -21.66 -7.45
CA THR A 218 -17.78 -21.92 -6.15
C THR A 218 -19.25 -21.48 -6.11
N GLU A 219 -19.74 -20.69 -7.07
CA GLU A 219 -21.16 -20.27 -7.10
C GLU A 219 -22.06 -21.19 -7.92
N LYS A 220 -21.49 -22.14 -8.67
CA LYS A 220 -22.29 -23.08 -9.50
C LYS A 220 -22.63 -24.42 -8.84
N GLU A 221 -22.00 -24.76 -7.71
CA GLU A 221 -22.25 -26.04 -7.01
C GLU A 221 -23.22 -25.91 -5.80
N ALA A 222 -23.73 -24.73 -5.51
CA ALA A 222 -24.68 -24.50 -4.42
C ALA A 222 -26.16 -24.38 -4.88
N GLY A 223 -26.48 -24.87 -6.07
CA GLY A 223 -27.80 -24.74 -6.68
C GLY A 223 -28.33 -26.02 -7.33
N GLU A 224 -28.05 -27.21 -6.76
CA GLU A 224 -28.78 -28.45 -7.04
C GLU A 224 -29.25 -29.14 -5.75
#